data_0ae5e3ba98e9dca6dcd9b49ce4b4ef74
#
_entry.id   0ae5e3ba98e9dca6dcd9b49ce4b4ef74
#
_cell.length_a   1.000
_cell.length_b   1.000
_cell.length_c   1.000
_cell.angle_alpha   90.00
_cell.angle_beta   90.00
_cell.angle_gamma   90.00
#
_symmetry.space_group_name_H-M   'P 1'
#
loop_
_entity.id
_entity.type
_entity.pdbx_description
1 polymer ?
#
loop_
_entity_poly.entity_id
_entity_poly.type
_entity_poly.pdbx_seq_one_letter_code
_entity_poly.pdbx_strand_id
1 'polypeptide(L)'
;SKYKHPKETLLRLEEMGAYCKANDINLILLIVPHYKEFHNRLVEFDLAEEENAYKNEIKNIGRVIDYDFPNSITNCKSCFSDPIHTTDSIGEIMVNEIFSDSLTIGRGL
;
A
#
# COMPACT_ATOMS: atom_id res chain seq x y z
N SER A 1 -2.69 -14.67 -16.85
CA SER A 1 -2.89 -14.36 -15.43
C SER A 1 -4.36 -14.37 -15.05
N LYS A 2 -4.64 -14.88 -13.91
CA LYS A 2 -5.99 -14.89 -13.32
C LYS A 2 -6.24 -13.67 -12.44
N TYR A 3 -5.21 -12.88 -12.19
CA TYR A 3 -5.34 -11.69 -11.36
C TYR A 3 -6.14 -10.60 -12.11
N LYS A 4 -7.06 -10.01 -11.39
CA LYS A 4 -7.83 -8.85 -11.87
C LYS A 4 -7.84 -7.80 -10.80
N HIS A 5 -7.84 -6.53 -11.20
CA HIS A 5 -8.04 -5.44 -10.26
C HIS A 5 -9.36 -5.64 -9.53
N PRO A 6 -9.41 -5.42 -8.22
CA PRO A 6 -10.66 -5.51 -7.47
C PRO A 6 -11.54 -4.30 -7.79
N LYS A 7 -12.24 -4.38 -8.91
CA LYS A 7 -13.04 -3.26 -9.43
C LYS A 7 -14.05 -2.73 -8.44
N GLU A 8 -14.71 -3.63 -7.72
CA GLU A 8 -15.69 -3.22 -6.71
C GLU A 8 -15.02 -2.45 -5.57
N THR A 9 -13.86 -2.93 -5.12
CA THR A 9 -13.09 -2.24 -4.09
C THR A 9 -12.65 -0.87 -4.57
N LEU A 10 -12.18 -0.77 -5.81
CA LEU A 10 -11.77 0.50 -6.39
C LEU A 10 -12.92 1.49 -6.47
N LEU A 11 -14.11 1.03 -6.89
CA LEU A 11 -15.30 1.89 -6.94
C LEU A 11 -15.67 2.42 -5.55
N ARG A 12 -15.59 1.58 -4.52
CA ARG A 12 -15.85 2.00 -3.14
C ARG A 12 -14.83 3.00 -2.64
N LEU A 13 -13.56 2.82 -3.01
CA LEU A 13 -12.51 3.78 -2.67
C LEU A 13 -12.75 5.10 -3.38
N GLU A 14 -13.17 5.09 -4.64
CA GLU A 14 -13.51 6.30 -5.37
C GLU A 14 -14.68 7.04 -4.73
N GLU A 15 -15.74 6.32 -4.31
CA GLU A 15 -16.87 6.89 -3.60
C GLU A 15 -16.43 7.51 -2.28
N MET A 16 -15.57 6.81 -1.52
CA MET A 16 -15.02 7.32 -0.27
C MET A 16 -14.19 8.58 -0.50
N GLY A 17 -13.37 8.59 -1.53
CA GLY A 17 -12.56 9.75 -1.89
C GLY A 17 -13.41 10.96 -2.23
N ALA A 18 -14.47 10.75 -3.02
CA ALA A 18 -15.41 11.81 -3.37
C ALA A 18 -16.14 12.35 -2.14
N TYR A 19 -16.56 11.47 -1.25
CA TYR A 19 -17.22 11.88 0.00
C TYR A 19 -16.27 12.71 0.87
N CYS A 20 -15.05 12.26 1.05
CA CYS A 20 -14.05 12.97 1.86
C CYS A 20 -13.76 14.36 1.27
N LYS A 21 -13.59 14.43 -0.05
CA LYS A 21 -13.35 15.70 -0.72
C LYS A 21 -14.53 16.67 -0.56
N ALA A 22 -15.74 16.16 -0.70
CA ALA A 22 -16.96 16.98 -0.56
C ALA A 22 -17.16 17.49 0.87
N ASN A 23 -16.65 16.79 1.86
CA ASN A 23 -16.80 17.11 3.28
C ASN A 23 -15.54 17.65 3.93
N ASP A 24 -14.54 17.99 3.14
CA ASP A 24 -13.28 18.58 3.59
C ASP A 24 -12.52 17.67 4.57
N ILE A 25 -12.55 16.36 4.32
CA ILE A 25 -11.86 15.35 5.10
C ILE A 25 -10.60 14.91 4.36
N ASN A 26 -9.46 14.91 5.04
CA ASN A 26 -8.21 14.41 4.48
C ASN A 26 -8.20 12.88 4.51
N LEU A 27 -8.19 12.27 3.33
CA LEU A 27 -8.13 10.82 3.19
C LEU A 27 -6.70 10.38 2.92
N ILE A 28 -6.19 9.48 3.75
CA ILE A 28 -4.88 8.86 3.55
C ILE A 28 -5.09 7.37 3.32
N LEU A 29 -4.63 6.89 2.18
CA LEU A 29 -4.66 5.46 1.84
C LEU A 29 -3.29 4.85 2.09
N LEU A 30 -3.26 3.75 2.81
CA LEU A 30 -2.03 3.06 3.15
C LEU A 30 -1.93 1.75 2.38
N ILE A 31 -0.85 1.58 1.63
CA ILE A 31 -0.53 0.29 1.02
C ILE A 31 0.46 -0.40 1.95
N VAL A 32 0.00 -1.47 2.59
CA VAL A 32 0.79 -2.19 3.59
C VAL A 32 1.90 -3.00 2.93
N PRO A 33 3.05 -3.16 3.59
CA PRO A 33 4.14 -3.93 3.02
C PRO A 33 3.88 -5.43 3.09
N HIS A 34 4.44 -6.15 2.11
CA HIS A 34 4.50 -7.60 2.12
C HIS A 34 5.96 -8.03 2.09
N TYR A 35 6.29 -9.18 2.68
CA TYR A 35 7.65 -9.68 2.63
C TYR A 35 8.05 -9.94 1.18
N LYS A 36 9.33 -9.76 0.87
CA LYS A 36 9.86 -9.80 -0.50
C LYS A 36 9.47 -11.04 -1.32
N GLU A 37 9.23 -12.17 -0.66
CA GLU A 37 8.77 -13.38 -1.35
C GLU A 37 7.44 -13.17 -2.09
N PHE A 38 6.57 -12.34 -1.53
CA PHE A 38 5.31 -11.98 -2.19
C PHE A 38 5.59 -11.26 -3.51
N HIS A 39 6.51 -10.29 -3.50
CA HIS A 39 6.89 -9.55 -4.70
C HIS A 39 7.54 -10.46 -5.74
N ASN A 40 8.38 -11.40 -5.29
CA ASN A 40 9.01 -12.36 -6.18
C ASN A 40 7.95 -13.22 -6.87
N ARG A 41 6.89 -13.60 -6.17
CA ARG A 41 5.77 -14.35 -6.75
C ARG A 41 4.98 -13.53 -7.75
N LEU A 42 4.79 -12.23 -7.49
CA LEU A 42 4.13 -11.36 -8.45
C LEU A 42 4.90 -11.31 -9.77
N VAL A 43 6.22 -11.21 -9.71
CA VAL A 43 7.07 -11.24 -10.90
C VAL A 43 6.98 -12.61 -11.58
N GLU A 44 7.07 -13.69 -10.81
CA GLU A 44 6.98 -15.06 -11.33
C GLU A 44 5.67 -15.32 -12.06
N PHE A 45 4.56 -14.79 -11.54
CA PHE A 45 3.24 -14.98 -12.14
C PHE A 45 2.83 -13.83 -13.07
N ASP A 46 3.76 -12.94 -13.40
CA ASP A 46 3.54 -11.83 -14.34
C ASP A 46 2.43 -10.87 -13.89
N LEU A 47 2.38 -10.58 -12.59
CA LEU A 47 1.35 -9.74 -12.00
C LEU A 47 1.85 -8.35 -11.61
N ALA A 48 3.13 -8.06 -11.84
CA ALA A 48 3.72 -6.79 -11.41
C ALA A 48 3.10 -5.57 -12.11
N GLU A 49 2.73 -5.70 -13.37
CA GLU A 49 2.11 -4.61 -14.11
C GLU A 49 0.72 -4.28 -13.58
N GLU A 50 -0.07 -5.30 -13.23
CA GLU A 50 -1.39 -5.12 -12.65
C GLU A 50 -1.31 -4.45 -11.29
N GLU A 51 -0.33 -4.81 -10.47
CA GLU A 51 -0.12 -4.15 -9.18
C GLU A 51 0.23 -2.67 -9.38
N ASN A 52 1.14 -2.37 -10.29
CA ASN A 52 1.51 -0.99 -10.58
C ASN A 52 0.35 -0.19 -11.15
N ALA A 53 -0.46 -0.78 -12.01
CA ALA A 53 -1.64 -0.13 -12.54
C ALA A 53 -2.65 0.19 -11.43
N TYR A 54 -2.85 -0.72 -10.49
CA TYR A 54 -3.73 -0.50 -9.35
C TYR A 54 -3.22 0.67 -8.48
N LYS A 55 -1.92 0.70 -8.19
CA LYS A 55 -1.31 1.80 -7.44
C LYS A 55 -1.51 3.14 -8.14
N ASN A 56 -1.36 3.15 -9.47
CA ASN A 56 -1.58 4.36 -10.26
C ASN A 56 -3.03 4.82 -10.24
N GLU A 57 -3.97 3.92 -10.18
CA GLU A 57 -5.39 4.28 -10.09
C GLU A 57 -5.74 4.88 -8.74
N ILE A 58 -5.28 4.27 -7.64
CA ILE A 58 -5.66 4.73 -6.29
C ILE A 58 -5.00 6.05 -5.91
N LYS A 59 -3.86 6.41 -6.49
CA LYS A 59 -3.19 7.67 -6.16
C LYS A 59 -4.01 8.90 -6.52
N ASN A 60 -5.01 8.77 -7.37
CA ASN A 60 -5.90 9.86 -7.75
C ASN A 60 -7.11 10.01 -6.80
N ILE A 61 -7.29 9.06 -5.88
CA ILE A 61 -8.43 9.03 -4.97
C ILE A 61 -8.17 9.87 -3.71
N GLY A 62 -6.93 9.83 -3.22
CA GLY A 62 -6.52 10.58 -2.04
C GLY A 62 -5.00 10.53 -1.91
N ARG A 63 -4.49 10.96 -0.76
CA ARG A 63 -3.07 10.83 -0.48
C ARG A 63 -2.75 9.36 -0.24
N VAL A 64 -1.82 8.79 -1.00
CA VAL A 64 -1.42 7.40 -0.87
C VAL A 64 0.00 7.33 -0.32
N ILE A 65 0.19 6.52 0.74
CA ILE A 65 1.50 6.20 1.27
C ILE A 65 1.73 4.72 1.03
N ASP A 66 2.75 4.41 0.24
CA ASP A 66 3.06 3.06 -0.21
C ASP A 66 4.26 2.52 0.56
N TYR A 67 4.09 1.37 1.20
CA TYR A 67 5.17 0.61 1.83
C TYR A 67 5.48 -0.67 1.08
N ASP A 68 4.73 -0.98 0.00
CA ASP A 68 4.82 -2.26 -0.67
C ASP A 68 5.71 -2.18 -1.91
N PHE A 69 6.97 -1.94 -1.69
CA PHE A 69 8.05 -1.92 -2.68
C PHE A 69 9.34 -2.32 -1.96
N PRO A 70 10.43 -2.64 -2.67
CA PRO A 70 11.68 -3.01 -2.01
C PRO A 70 12.18 -1.92 -1.06
N ASN A 71 12.19 -2.21 0.24
CA ASN A 71 12.65 -1.29 1.29
C ASN A 71 13.14 -2.08 2.50
N SER A 72 13.52 -1.39 3.56
CA SER A 72 14.05 -2.04 4.76
C SER A 72 13.04 -2.96 5.45
N ILE A 73 11.75 -2.67 5.34
CA ILE A 73 10.70 -3.53 5.91
C ILE A 73 10.49 -4.76 5.04
N THR A 74 10.29 -4.60 3.73
CA THR A 74 10.01 -5.71 2.83
C THR A 74 11.17 -6.71 2.73
N ASN A 75 12.39 -6.28 3.02
CA ASN A 75 13.57 -7.15 3.07
C ASN A 75 13.80 -7.79 4.44
N CYS A 76 12.99 -7.48 5.42
CA CYS A 76 13.19 -7.90 6.81
C CYS A 76 12.22 -9.01 7.19
N LYS A 77 12.69 -10.26 7.20
CA LYS A 77 11.85 -11.41 7.53
C LYS A 77 11.25 -11.32 8.93
N SER A 78 12.03 -10.87 9.91
CA SER A 78 11.57 -10.75 11.30
C SER A 78 10.58 -9.62 11.52
N CYS A 79 10.40 -8.74 10.53
CA CYS A 79 9.39 -7.67 10.58
C CYS A 79 7.97 -8.18 10.33
N PHE A 80 7.84 -9.46 9.97
CA PHE A 80 6.55 -10.07 9.64
C PHE A 80 6.28 -11.26 10.53
N SER A 81 5.03 -11.39 10.99
CA SER A 81 4.57 -12.60 11.70
C SER A 81 4.28 -13.74 10.72
N ASP A 82 3.91 -13.38 9.49
CA ASP A 82 3.79 -14.28 8.33
C ASP A 82 4.11 -13.43 7.08
N PRO A 83 4.14 -14.00 5.86
CA PRO A 83 4.55 -13.25 4.67
C PRO A 83 3.74 -11.99 4.34
N ILE A 84 2.55 -11.84 4.90
CA ILE A 84 1.65 -10.74 4.57
C ILE A 84 1.25 -9.85 5.76
N HIS A 85 1.65 -10.21 6.98
CA HIS A 85 1.29 -9.44 8.18
C HIS A 85 2.54 -8.97 8.91
N THR A 86 2.66 -7.66 9.09
CA THR A 86 3.76 -7.09 9.88
C THR A 86 3.53 -7.31 11.36
N THR A 87 4.62 -7.28 12.13
CA THR A 87 4.54 -7.28 13.60
C THR A 87 3.98 -5.94 14.10
N ASP A 88 3.52 -5.91 15.34
CA ASP A 88 2.97 -4.70 15.95
C ASP A 88 3.98 -3.56 16.01
N SER A 89 5.25 -3.87 16.28
CA SER A 89 6.30 -2.86 16.33
C SER A 89 6.53 -2.19 14.98
N ILE A 90 6.42 -2.94 13.89
CA ILE A 90 6.52 -2.38 12.54
C ILE A 90 5.29 -1.52 12.23
N GLY A 91 4.11 -1.96 12.67
CA GLY A 91 2.90 -1.15 12.55
C GLY A 91 3.05 0.21 13.22
N GLU A 92 3.64 0.24 14.42
CA GLU A 92 3.90 1.50 15.14
C GLU A 92 4.87 2.40 14.37
N ILE A 93 5.92 1.83 13.79
CA ILE A 93 6.87 2.60 12.98
C ILE A 93 6.16 3.27 11.80
N MET A 94 5.31 2.52 11.11
CA MET A 94 4.56 3.07 9.98
C MET A 94 3.61 4.18 10.41
N VAL A 95 2.87 3.98 11.50
CA VAL A 95 1.94 4.99 12.01
C VAL A 95 2.69 6.27 12.40
N ASN A 96 3.81 6.14 13.09
CA ASN A 96 4.63 7.30 13.47
C ASN A 96 5.15 8.04 12.24
N GLU A 97 5.56 7.30 11.21
CA GLU A 97 6.04 7.91 9.97
C GLU A 97 4.93 8.64 9.22
N ILE A 98 3.73 8.06 9.16
CA ILE A 98 2.58 8.66 8.48
C ILE A 98 2.23 10.04 9.08
N PHE A 99 2.35 10.18 10.39
CA PHE A 99 2.04 11.43 11.08
C PHE A 99 3.26 12.34 11.28
N SER A 100 4.40 11.99 10.68
CA SER A 100 5.58 12.85 10.68
C SER A 100 5.60 13.74 9.44
N ASP A 101 6.53 14.71 9.43
CA ASP A 101 6.69 15.62 8.30
C ASP A 101 7.46 15.01 7.13
N SER A 102 8.07 13.84 7.32
CA SER A 102 8.85 13.19 6.27
C SER A 102 8.74 11.68 6.34
N LEU A 103 8.69 11.06 5.16
CA LEU A 103 8.70 9.62 5.01
C LEU A 103 10.14 9.17 4.78
N THR A 104 10.61 8.18 5.56
CA THR A 104 11.95 7.61 5.40
C THR A 104 11.91 6.21 4.79
N ILE A 105 10.87 5.43 5.08
CA ILE A 105 10.70 4.07 4.57
C ILE A 105 9.62 4.03 3.50
N GLY A 106 8.44 4.57 3.81
CA GLY A 106 7.33 4.66 2.88
C GLY A 106 7.55 5.73 1.82
N ARG A 107 6.77 5.67 0.75
CA ARG A 107 6.82 6.69 -0.30
C ARG A 107 5.43 7.20 -0.61
N GLY A 108 5.33 8.51 -0.87
CA GLY A 108 4.10 9.12 -1.36
C GLY A 108 3.92 8.83 -2.85
N LEU A 109 2.73 8.46 -3.23
CA LEU A 109 2.39 8.28 -4.64
C LEU A 109 1.65 9.48 -5.20
#